data_25b3de68d40294e17e11e9e9672c70b1
#
_entry.id   25b3de68d40294e17e11e9e9672c70b1
#
_cell.length_a   1.000
_cell.length_b   1.000
_cell.length_c   1.000
_cell.angle_alpha   90.00
_cell.angle_beta   90.00
_cell.angle_gamma   90.00
#
_symmetry.space_group_name_H-M   'P 1'
#
loop_
_entity.id
_entity.type
_entity.pdbx_description
1 polymer ?
#
loop_
_entity_poly.entity_id
_entity_poly.type
_entity_poly.pdbx_seq_one_letter_code
_entity_poly.pdbx_strand_id
1 'polypeptide(L)'
;MKQSKSRLSNKTRGALALFTLCFAFALPLNLDCRAAKAQQRRLVPATFQSHSSGAGVPLQRSTGLHLTEGQDRAPGTRGQVYPPGEPSLNMALCRWENRKMPLKIWIAPGYQLPEMSFSELQKVRPDQVFEMLRQPGDPFAGLNVAREWTEDTNFQVAAGIEQWRQFEKEGLFSYGFTDDPRQAQVLVFFVDSFKDSTSPGGIMVGGNTCAQLYPYEQAQRINIAQKPVVIEMSTLVNQAPEKMIAASAHEFGHALGIKAHSPYRDDIMHENRIVTSLSEADKATIRALYRSKPAFVM
;
A
#
# COMPACT_ATOMS: atom_id res chain seq x y z
N MET A 1 65.23 0.75 -38.48
CA MET A 1 66.45 0.62 -37.61
C MET A 1 65.98 0.28 -36.19
N LYS A 2 66.58 -0.86 -35.72
CA LYS A 2 66.79 -1.32 -34.31
C LYS A 2 65.53 -1.35 -33.41
N GLN A 3 64.86 -2.47 -33.13
CA GLN A 3 65.23 -3.59 -32.23
C GLN A 3 65.69 -3.16 -30.84
N SER A 4 64.93 -3.55 -29.82
CA SER A 4 65.48 -4.22 -28.66
C SER A 4 64.37 -5.01 -27.93
N LYS A 5 64.68 -6.30 -27.76
CA LYS A 5 64.04 -7.33 -26.96
C LYS A 5 64.66 -7.35 -25.57
N SER A 6 63.92 -7.70 -24.53
CA SER A 6 64.35 -8.56 -23.39
C SER A 6 63.11 -8.80 -22.54
N ARG A 7 62.58 -9.97 -22.37
CA ARG A 7 62.96 -11.30 -21.83
C ARG A 7 63.29 -11.32 -20.34
N LEU A 8 62.54 -12.26 -19.75
CA LEU A 8 62.78 -13.12 -18.59
C LEU A 8 62.34 -12.57 -17.23
N SER A 9 61.70 -13.29 -16.39
CA SER A 9 61.48 -14.69 -16.02
C SER A 9 61.45 -14.78 -14.50
N ASN A 10 60.62 -15.59 -13.97
CA ASN A 10 60.68 -16.58 -12.86
C ASN A 10 59.62 -16.33 -11.79
N LYS A 11 58.65 -17.28 -11.70
CA LYS A 11 58.61 -18.47 -10.81
C LYS A 11 59.01 -18.19 -9.37
N THR A 12 58.08 -18.26 -8.46
CA THR A 12 58.24 -19.05 -7.23
C THR A 12 56.89 -19.60 -6.72
N ARG A 13 56.98 -20.85 -6.37
CA ARG A 13 56.01 -21.77 -5.78
C ARG A 13 55.91 -21.57 -4.26
N GLY A 14 54.81 -22.01 -3.70
CA GLY A 14 54.74 -22.58 -2.34
C GLY A 14 54.02 -21.65 -1.36
N ALA A 15 52.95 -22.00 -0.75
CA ALA A 15 52.85 -23.03 0.25
C ALA A 15 51.41 -23.31 0.60
N LEU A 16 51.11 -24.57 0.63
CA LEU A 16 49.93 -25.21 1.20
C LEU A 16 49.98 -25.05 2.73
N ALA A 17 48.90 -24.50 3.33
CA ALA A 17 48.71 -24.65 4.77
C ALA A 17 47.26 -25.14 5.00
N LEU A 18 47.19 -26.44 5.29
CA LEU A 18 46.05 -27.09 5.95
C LEU A 18 45.91 -26.50 7.35
N PHE A 19 44.69 -26.11 7.72
CA PHE A 19 44.29 -26.10 9.10
C PHE A 19 42.91 -26.76 9.25
N THR A 20 42.95 -27.76 10.10
CA THR A 20 41.95 -28.76 10.41
C THR A 20 41.02 -28.25 11.53
N LEU A 21 39.75 -28.61 11.42
CA LEU A 21 38.74 -28.86 12.45
C LEU A 21 38.61 -27.91 13.65
N CYS A 22 37.41 -27.33 13.79
CA CYS A 22 36.69 -27.37 15.04
C CYS A 22 35.19 -27.59 14.77
N PHE A 23 34.73 -28.77 15.20
CA PHE A 23 33.33 -29.10 15.35
C PHE A 23 32.75 -28.25 16.47
N ALA A 24 31.68 -27.50 16.20
CA ALA A 24 30.78 -26.96 17.22
C ALA A 24 29.37 -27.39 16.85
N PHE A 25 28.79 -28.14 17.73
CA PHE A 25 27.41 -28.63 17.75
C PHE A 25 26.46 -27.43 17.62
N ALA A 26 25.67 -27.37 16.55
CA ALA A 26 24.47 -26.57 16.47
C ALA A 26 23.28 -27.53 16.53
N LEU A 27 22.59 -27.49 17.65
CA LEU A 27 21.27 -28.10 17.83
C LEU A 27 20.28 -27.41 16.88
N PRO A 28 19.41 -28.14 16.18
CA PRO A 28 18.35 -27.52 15.39
C PRO A 28 17.25 -27.07 16.34
N LEU A 29 17.06 -25.77 16.52
CA LEU A 29 15.81 -25.19 16.99
C LEU A 29 14.79 -25.32 15.87
N ASN A 30 14.08 -26.45 15.86
CA ASN A 30 12.85 -26.61 15.12
C ASN A 30 11.77 -25.73 15.79
N LEU A 31 11.73 -24.45 15.44
CA LEU A 31 10.56 -23.61 15.70
C LEU A 31 9.52 -23.95 14.62
N ASP A 32 8.43 -24.53 15.11
CA ASP A 32 7.31 -25.04 14.31
C ASP A 32 6.68 -23.93 13.45
N CYS A 33 7.13 -23.80 12.21
CA CYS A 33 6.51 -22.95 11.19
C CYS A 33 5.08 -23.40 10.81
N ARG A 34 4.54 -24.44 11.44
CA ARG A 34 3.19 -24.94 11.16
C ARG A 34 2.08 -24.15 11.85
N ALA A 35 2.35 -23.49 12.97
CA ALA A 35 1.35 -22.72 13.69
C ALA A 35 0.94 -21.46 12.95
N ALA A 36 1.89 -20.74 12.35
CA ALA A 36 1.61 -19.52 11.57
C ALA A 36 0.79 -19.77 10.30
N LYS A 37 1.02 -20.92 9.63
CA LYS A 37 0.25 -21.28 8.40
C LYS A 37 -1.20 -21.67 8.65
N ALA A 38 -1.54 -22.10 9.87
CA ALA A 38 -2.91 -22.50 10.20
C ALA A 38 -3.81 -21.28 10.48
N GLN A 39 -3.23 -20.19 10.95
CA GLN A 39 -3.99 -18.99 11.33
C GLN A 39 -4.39 -18.13 10.14
N GLN A 40 -3.57 -18.07 9.10
CA GLN A 40 -3.82 -17.27 7.91
C GLN A 40 -4.88 -17.88 6.96
N ARG A 41 -5.12 -19.20 7.04
CA ARG A 41 -6.24 -19.84 6.29
C ARG A 41 -7.64 -19.47 6.80
N ARG A 42 -7.75 -18.78 7.94
CA ARG A 42 -9.02 -18.30 8.51
C ARG A 42 -9.42 -16.89 8.10
N LEU A 43 -8.67 -16.24 7.22
CA LEU A 43 -8.94 -14.89 6.69
C LEU A 43 -10.04 -14.85 5.61
N VAL A 44 -10.89 -15.87 5.51
CA VAL A 44 -12.12 -15.77 4.71
C VAL A 44 -13.21 -15.19 5.61
N PRO A 45 -13.76 -14.01 5.34
CA PRO A 45 -14.78 -13.41 6.17
C PRO A 45 -16.02 -14.31 6.18
N ALA A 46 -16.43 -14.74 7.37
CA ALA A 46 -17.79 -15.19 7.59
C ALA A 46 -18.73 -14.04 7.22
N THR A 47 -19.74 -14.31 6.43
CA THR A 47 -20.80 -13.39 6.04
C THR A 47 -21.34 -12.66 7.27
N PHE A 48 -21.09 -11.37 7.36
CA PHE A 48 -21.56 -10.52 8.45
C PHE A 48 -23.05 -10.31 8.26
N GLN A 49 -23.89 -11.03 9.01
CA GLN A 49 -25.30 -10.74 9.13
C GLN A 49 -25.47 -9.59 10.12
N SER A 50 -25.90 -8.45 9.62
CA SER A 50 -26.25 -7.28 10.44
C SER A 50 -27.53 -7.56 11.23
N HIS A 51 -27.40 -7.76 12.53
CA HIS A 51 -28.54 -7.62 13.45
C HIS A 51 -28.66 -6.15 13.84
N SER A 52 -29.65 -5.47 13.29
CA SER A 52 -30.09 -4.16 13.74
C SER A 52 -30.89 -4.33 15.03
N SER A 53 -30.34 -3.95 16.17
CA SER A 53 -31.11 -3.63 17.36
C SER A 53 -30.85 -2.19 17.73
N GLY A 54 -31.89 -1.38 17.60
CA GLY A 54 -31.86 0.04 17.88
C GLY A 54 -31.77 0.35 19.36
N ALA A 55 -30.99 1.35 19.70
CA ALA A 55 -31.22 2.27 20.82
C ALA A 55 -30.49 3.55 20.50
N GLY A 56 -31.26 4.60 20.21
CA GLY A 56 -30.72 5.93 19.95
C GLY A 56 -30.13 6.55 21.20
N VAL A 57 -28.90 7.02 21.10
CA VAL A 57 -28.29 7.98 22.03
C VAL A 57 -28.10 9.29 21.25
N PRO A 58 -28.61 10.44 21.75
CA PRO A 58 -28.44 11.71 21.04
C PRO A 58 -26.98 12.16 21.15
N LEU A 59 -26.32 12.33 20.03
CA LEU A 59 -25.03 12.99 19.94
C LEU A 59 -25.18 14.49 20.22
N GLN A 60 -24.61 14.96 21.32
CA GLN A 60 -24.42 16.36 21.60
C GLN A 60 -23.54 17.01 20.50
N ARG A 61 -24.09 18.05 19.86
CA ARG A 61 -23.36 18.95 18.97
C ARG A 61 -22.25 19.65 19.75
N SER A 62 -21.00 19.37 19.45
CA SER A 62 -19.90 20.26 19.80
C SER A 62 -19.83 21.35 18.75
N THR A 63 -20.08 22.58 19.19
CA THR A 63 -19.95 23.81 18.40
C THR A 63 -18.47 24.16 18.20
N GLY A 64 -18.09 24.39 16.96
CA GLY A 64 -16.98 25.25 16.60
C GLY A 64 -15.73 24.58 16.06
N LEU A 65 -15.71 24.36 14.75
CA LEU A 65 -14.54 24.51 13.89
C LEU A 65 -15.10 24.74 12.47
N HIS A 66 -14.77 25.86 11.88
CA HIS A 66 -15.02 26.15 10.47
C HIS A 66 -14.18 25.18 9.64
N LEU A 67 -14.74 24.01 9.39
CA LEU A 67 -14.29 23.13 8.32
C LEU A 67 -14.79 23.76 7.03
N THR A 68 -13.93 23.87 6.02
CA THR A 68 -14.41 24.09 4.65
C THR A 68 -15.45 23.04 4.36
N GLU A 69 -16.71 23.46 4.26
CA GLU A 69 -17.85 22.58 4.00
C GLU A 69 -17.56 21.83 2.69
N GLY A 70 -17.29 20.52 2.79
CA GLY A 70 -17.33 19.67 1.64
C GLY A 70 -18.70 19.80 1.02
N GLN A 71 -18.78 20.00 -0.28
CA GLN A 71 -20.02 20.19 -0.99
C GLN A 71 -20.93 18.97 -0.77
N ASP A 72 -22.13 19.20 -0.24
CA ASP A 72 -23.16 18.19 -0.28
C ASP A 72 -23.59 17.93 -1.73
N ARG A 73 -23.76 16.67 -2.06
CA ARG A 73 -24.14 16.30 -3.41
C ARG A 73 -25.57 16.74 -3.70
N ALA A 74 -25.76 17.49 -4.77
CA ALA A 74 -27.11 17.89 -5.22
C ALA A 74 -27.98 16.66 -5.49
N PRO A 75 -29.30 16.73 -5.24
CA PRO A 75 -30.24 15.67 -5.60
C PRO A 75 -30.12 15.30 -7.09
N GLY A 76 -29.92 14.01 -7.40
CA GLY A 76 -29.76 13.51 -8.77
C GLY A 76 -28.31 13.28 -9.23
N THR A 77 -27.29 13.70 -8.46
CA THR A 77 -25.87 13.48 -8.80
C THR A 77 -25.29 12.20 -8.16
N ARG A 78 -26.09 11.42 -7.45
CA ARG A 78 -25.67 10.11 -6.90
C ARG A 78 -25.17 9.21 -8.03
N GLY A 79 -23.95 8.68 -7.88
CA GLY A 79 -23.33 7.81 -8.87
C GLY A 79 -22.65 8.56 -10.04
N GLN A 80 -22.57 9.89 -10.01
CA GLN A 80 -21.82 10.64 -11.00
C GLN A 80 -20.32 10.38 -10.85
N VAL A 81 -19.68 10.05 -11.98
CA VAL A 81 -18.22 9.86 -12.08
C VAL A 81 -17.52 11.17 -11.75
N TYR A 82 -16.53 11.13 -10.86
CA TYR A 82 -15.57 12.23 -10.65
C TYR A 82 -14.25 11.91 -11.35
N PRO A 83 -13.42 12.93 -11.70
CA PRO A 83 -12.18 12.72 -12.41
C PRO A 83 -11.19 11.90 -11.57
N PRO A 84 -10.75 10.69 -12.02
CA PRO A 84 -9.83 9.84 -11.26
C PRO A 84 -8.35 10.14 -11.49
N GLY A 85 -8.01 11.05 -12.44
CA GLY A 85 -6.66 11.26 -12.94
C GLY A 85 -5.72 11.92 -11.92
N GLU A 86 -4.42 11.89 -12.22
CA GLU A 86 -3.36 12.49 -11.42
C GLU A 86 -3.34 14.02 -11.60
N PRO A 87 -3.63 14.81 -10.56
CA PRO A 87 -3.70 16.26 -10.67
C PRO A 87 -2.38 16.90 -11.13
N SER A 88 -1.25 16.40 -10.64
CA SER A 88 0.08 16.91 -11.01
C SER A 88 0.46 16.62 -12.46
N LEU A 89 -0.24 15.70 -13.14
CA LEU A 89 -0.06 15.31 -14.53
C LEU A 89 -1.27 15.69 -15.41
N ASN A 90 -1.89 16.83 -15.13
CA ASN A 90 -3.04 17.34 -15.86
C ASN A 90 -4.18 16.31 -15.96
N MET A 91 -4.53 15.69 -14.85
CA MET A 91 -5.58 14.67 -14.74
C MET A 91 -5.36 13.43 -15.62
N ALA A 92 -4.11 13.11 -15.95
CA ALA A 92 -3.78 11.90 -16.69
C ALA A 92 -4.23 10.64 -15.96
N LEU A 93 -4.82 9.68 -16.68
CA LEU A 93 -5.31 8.44 -16.12
C LEU A 93 -4.15 7.49 -15.78
N CYS A 94 -4.14 6.99 -14.56
CA CYS A 94 -3.15 6.08 -14.03
C CYS A 94 -3.84 4.80 -13.56
N ARG A 95 -3.39 3.61 -13.96
CA ARG A 95 -3.91 2.35 -13.43
C ARG A 95 -2.95 1.19 -13.69
N TRP A 96 -3.23 0.06 -13.09
CA TRP A 96 -2.52 -1.19 -13.37
C TRP A 96 -2.86 -1.74 -14.76
N GLU A 97 -1.90 -2.43 -15.35
CA GLU A 97 -2.13 -3.19 -16.58
C GLU A 97 -2.77 -4.54 -16.27
N ASN A 98 -3.63 -5.01 -17.16
CA ASN A 98 -4.29 -6.32 -16.99
C ASN A 98 -3.28 -7.48 -16.87
N ARG A 99 -2.13 -7.38 -17.55
CA ARG A 99 -1.06 -8.40 -17.48
C ARG A 99 -0.40 -8.53 -16.10
N LYS A 100 -0.61 -7.55 -15.23
CA LYS A 100 -0.11 -7.55 -13.84
C LYS A 100 -1.09 -8.21 -12.86
N MET A 101 -2.26 -8.56 -13.32
CA MET A 101 -3.28 -9.20 -12.49
C MET A 101 -3.04 -10.72 -12.35
N PRO A 102 -3.36 -11.32 -11.21
CA PRO A 102 -3.85 -10.66 -10.00
C PRO A 102 -2.74 -9.90 -9.26
N LEU A 103 -3.05 -8.70 -8.75
CA LEU A 103 -2.14 -7.97 -7.87
C LEU A 103 -1.92 -8.76 -6.58
N LYS A 104 -0.70 -8.81 -6.11
CA LYS A 104 -0.37 -9.37 -4.79
C LYS A 104 -0.26 -8.24 -3.78
N ILE A 105 -0.98 -8.38 -2.68
CA ILE A 105 -1.03 -7.43 -1.58
C ILE A 105 -0.40 -8.07 -0.35
N TRP A 106 0.54 -7.40 0.26
CA TRP A 106 1.11 -7.79 1.53
C TRP A 106 0.79 -6.73 2.58
N ILE A 107 0.31 -7.16 3.74
CA ILE A 107 0.05 -6.31 4.90
C ILE A 107 1.10 -6.64 5.95
N ALA A 108 1.86 -5.62 6.36
CA ALA A 108 2.90 -5.77 7.37
C ALA A 108 2.30 -6.19 8.73
N PRO A 109 3.02 -7.00 9.52
CA PRO A 109 2.63 -7.28 10.90
C PRO A 109 2.99 -6.08 11.82
N GLY A 110 2.36 -4.93 11.57
CA GLY A 110 2.55 -3.70 12.32
C GLY A 110 3.81 -2.91 12.00
N TYR A 111 4.64 -3.34 11.06
CA TYR A 111 5.92 -2.68 10.79
C TYR A 111 5.76 -1.22 10.38
N GLN A 112 6.58 -0.38 11.02
CA GLN A 112 6.72 1.04 10.75
C GLN A 112 8.00 1.29 9.95
N LEU A 113 7.85 1.89 8.77
CA LEU A 113 8.98 2.34 7.97
C LEU A 113 9.70 3.53 8.62
N PRO A 114 11.00 3.75 8.34
CA PRO A 114 11.72 4.90 8.85
C PRO A 114 10.97 6.22 8.59
N GLU A 115 10.88 7.06 9.60
CA GLU A 115 10.18 8.33 9.51
C GLU A 115 10.84 9.27 8.48
N MET A 116 10.02 10.01 7.75
CA MET A 116 10.42 11.09 6.86
C MET A 116 9.31 12.15 6.80
N SER A 117 9.62 13.31 6.25
CA SER A 117 8.62 14.36 6.05
C SER A 117 7.54 13.90 5.06
N PHE A 118 6.30 14.35 5.24
CA PHE A 118 5.20 13.98 4.34
C PHE A 118 5.48 14.36 2.88
N SER A 119 6.17 15.47 2.64
CA SER A 119 6.56 15.92 1.30
C SER A 119 7.61 15.02 0.61
N GLU A 120 8.40 14.27 1.38
CA GLU A 120 9.40 13.34 0.85
C GLU A 120 8.81 11.97 0.56
N LEU A 121 7.76 11.54 1.30
CA LEU A 121 7.14 10.24 1.17
C LEU A 121 6.82 9.89 -0.30
N GLN A 122 6.13 10.79 -1.00
CA GLN A 122 5.70 10.57 -2.40
C GLN A 122 6.87 10.33 -3.35
N LYS A 123 8.04 10.92 -3.07
CA LYS A 123 9.20 10.89 -3.96
C LYS A 123 10.08 9.66 -3.73
N VAL A 124 10.30 9.29 -2.46
CA VAL A 124 11.35 8.33 -2.11
C VAL A 124 10.85 7.00 -1.55
N ARG A 125 9.60 6.94 -1.04
CA ARG A 125 9.11 5.75 -0.34
C ARG A 125 9.07 4.49 -1.24
N PRO A 126 8.59 4.52 -2.48
CA PRO A 126 8.64 3.35 -3.35
C PRO A 126 10.07 2.86 -3.62
N ASP A 127 11.04 3.79 -3.75
CA ASP A 127 12.46 3.44 -3.93
C ASP A 127 13.04 2.78 -2.68
N GLN A 128 12.79 3.36 -1.52
CA GLN A 128 13.27 2.84 -0.26
C GLN A 128 12.78 1.41 -0.03
N VAL A 129 11.48 1.16 -0.19
CA VAL A 129 10.90 -0.17 0.00
C VAL A 129 11.43 -1.14 -1.06
N PHE A 130 11.58 -0.71 -2.31
CA PHE A 130 12.15 -1.52 -3.38
C PHE A 130 13.57 -1.98 -3.06
N GLU A 131 14.43 -1.08 -2.55
CA GLU A 131 15.80 -1.44 -2.14
C GLU A 131 15.81 -2.35 -0.90
N MET A 132 14.91 -2.16 0.07
CA MET A 132 14.78 -3.07 1.20
C MET A 132 14.41 -4.49 0.75
N LEU A 133 13.46 -4.63 -0.18
CA LEU A 133 13.02 -5.93 -0.71
C LEU A 133 14.15 -6.70 -1.43
N ARG A 134 15.16 -6.00 -1.93
CA ARG A 134 16.31 -6.60 -2.63
C ARG A 134 17.41 -7.11 -1.68
N GLN A 135 17.35 -6.70 -0.42
CA GLN A 135 18.33 -7.18 0.57
C GLN A 135 18.16 -8.68 0.83
N PRO A 136 19.24 -9.43 1.07
CA PRO A 136 19.15 -10.82 1.48
C PRO A 136 18.53 -10.95 2.89
N GLY A 137 17.92 -12.08 3.18
CA GLY A 137 17.27 -12.33 4.48
C GLY A 137 15.90 -11.68 4.59
N ASP A 138 15.44 -11.36 5.79
CA ASP A 138 14.18 -10.64 6.02
C ASP A 138 14.37 -9.15 5.65
N PRO A 139 13.63 -8.62 4.65
CA PRO A 139 13.82 -7.25 4.18
C PRO A 139 13.41 -6.20 5.21
N PHE A 140 12.63 -6.58 6.20
CA PHE A 140 12.07 -5.68 7.21
C PHE A 140 12.55 -6.00 8.62
N ALA A 141 13.61 -6.82 8.74
CA ALA A 141 14.24 -7.12 10.03
C ALA A 141 14.68 -5.83 10.75
N GLY A 142 14.31 -5.73 12.02
CA GLY A 142 14.67 -4.59 12.86
C GLY A 142 13.76 -3.36 12.73
N LEU A 143 12.71 -3.40 11.90
CA LEU A 143 11.69 -2.37 11.94
C LEU A 143 10.89 -2.43 13.25
N ASN A 144 10.52 -1.26 13.75
CA ASN A 144 9.64 -1.16 14.93
C ASN A 144 8.20 -1.48 14.53
N VAL A 145 7.40 -1.84 15.53
CA VAL A 145 5.95 -1.97 15.40
C VAL A 145 5.32 -0.62 15.78
N ALA A 146 4.35 -0.16 14.99
CA ALA A 146 3.62 1.06 15.25
C ALA A 146 2.81 0.95 16.55
N ARG A 147 2.71 2.03 17.31
CA ARG A 147 1.90 2.07 18.54
C ARG A 147 0.43 1.79 18.20
N GLU A 148 -0.30 1.22 19.14
CA GLU A 148 -1.71 0.85 19.02
C GLU A 148 -2.02 -0.15 17.88
N TRP A 149 -0.99 -0.65 17.19
CA TRP A 149 -1.21 -1.74 16.25
C TRP A 149 -1.53 -3.04 16.98
N THR A 150 -2.49 -3.79 16.45
CA THR A 150 -2.83 -5.14 16.88
C THR A 150 -3.09 -6.02 15.67
N GLU A 151 -3.20 -7.34 15.86
CA GLU A 151 -3.59 -8.24 14.75
C GLU A 151 -4.95 -7.87 14.15
N ASP A 152 -5.89 -7.35 14.96
CA ASP A 152 -7.18 -6.87 14.49
C ASP A 152 -7.04 -5.71 13.50
N THR A 153 -5.98 -4.90 13.61
CA THR A 153 -5.69 -3.82 12.67
C THR A 153 -5.49 -4.36 11.26
N ASN A 154 -4.82 -5.49 11.11
CA ASN A 154 -4.64 -6.13 9.80
C ASN A 154 -5.96 -6.62 9.21
N PHE A 155 -6.87 -7.17 10.04
CA PHE A 155 -8.22 -7.55 9.60
C PHE A 155 -9.03 -6.35 9.14
N GLN A 156 -8.94 -5.22 9.84
CA GLN A 156 -9.61 -3.97 9.48
C GLN A 156 -9.09 -3.44 8.15
N VAL A 157 -7.77 -3.42 7.96
CA VAL A 157 -7.15 -3.02 6.68
C VAL A 157 -7.60 -3.94 5.55
N ALA A 158 -7.55 -5.26 5.75
CA ALA A 158 -8.03 -6.22 4.77
C ALA A 158 -9.52 -6.00 4.43
N ALA A 159 -10.37 -5.73 5.44
CA ALA A 159 -11.78 -5.47 5.22
C ALA A 159 -12.05 -4.23 4.37
N GLY A 160 -11.25 -3.17 4.53
CA GLY A 160 -11.33 -1.99 3.68
C GLY A 160 -10.93 -2.29 2.24
N ILE A 161 -9.83 -3.00 2.03
CA ILE A 161 -9.37 -3.45 0.71
C ILE A 161 -10.44 -4.32 0.03
N GLU A 162 -11.06 -5.24 0.78
CA GLU A 162 -12.08 -6.17 0.28
C GLU A 162 -13.35 -5.48 -0.25
N GLN A 163 -13.61 -4.22 0.10
CA GLN A 163 -14.73 -3.48 -0.49
C GLN A 163 -14.64 -3.36 -2.02
N TRP A 164 -13.41 -3.38 -2.56
CA TRP A 164 -13.15 -3.30 -4.00
C TRP A 164 -13.27 -4.66 -4.72
N ARG A 165 -13.42 -5.78 -3.99
CA ARG A 165 -13.50 -7.13 -4.54
C ARG A 165 -14.64 -7.33 -5.55
N GLN A 166 -15.72 -6.58 -5.38
CA GLN A 166 -16.89 -6.68 -6.25
C GLN A 166 -16.56 -6.48 -7.74
N PHE A 167 -15.52 -5.70 -8.06
CA PHE A 167 -15.11 -5.38 -9.44
C PHE A 167 -14.31 -6.49 -10.12
N GLU A 168 -13.83 -7.48 -9.36
CA GLU A 168 -13.23 -8.69 -9.90
C GLU A 168 -14.23 -9.49 -10.74
N LYS A 169 -15.47 -9.56 -10.29
CA LYS A 169 -16.56 -10.21 -11.03
C LYS A 169 -16.91 -9.48 -12.35
N GLU A 170 -16.58 -8.21 -12.43
CA GLU A 170 -16.75 -7.40 -13.64
C GLU A 170 -15.54 -7.51 -14.59
N GLY A 171 -14.48 -8.23 -14.21
CA GLY A 171 -13.27 -8.40 -14.99
C GLY A 171 -12.41 -7.13 -15.09
N LEU A 172 -12.58 -6.14 -14.20
CA LEU A 172 -11.85 -4.88 -14.26
C LEU A 172 -10.43 -5.05 -13.74
N PHE A 173 -10.26 -5.71 -12.61
CA PHE A 173 -9.00 -6.08 -11.97
C PHE A 173 -9.22 -7.25 -11.02
N SER A 174 -8.13 -7.87 -10.60
CA SER A 174 -8.14 -8.91 -9.58
C SER A 174 -6.94 -8.76 -8.65
N TYR A 175 -7.06 -9.23 -7.41
CA TYR A 175 -5.97 -9.20 -6.45
C TYR A 175 -6.09 -10.33 -5.42
N GLY A 176 -5.01 -10.56 -4.69
CA GLY A 176 -4.98 -11.51 -3.59
C GLY A 176 -3.92 -11.14 -2.58
N PHE A 177 -4.07 -11.60 -1.34
CA PHE A 177 -3.07 -11.42 -0.31
C PHE A 177 -1.93 -12.44 -0.46
N THR A 178 -0.74 -12.06 -0.03
CA THR A 178 0.45 -12.90 -0.01
C THR A 178 1.17 -12.76 1.33
N ASP A 179 1.86 -13.83 1.75
CA ASP A 179 2.70 -13.83 2.95
C ASP A 179 4.14 -13.38 2.65
N ASP A 180 4.52 -13.35 1.37
CA ASP A 180 5.85 -12.97 0.93
C ASP A 180 5.84 -11.54 0.38
N PRO A 181 6.44 -10.56 1.10
CA PRO A 181 6.49 -9.17 0.65
C PRO A 181 7.22 -8.98 -0.68
N ARG A 182 8.14 -9.89 -1.04
CA ARG A 182 8.86 -9.82 -2.32
C ARG A 182 7.99 -10.13 -3.53
N GLN A 183 6.86 -10.80 -3.33
CA GLN A 183 5.90 -11.07 -4.38
C GLN A 183 4.84 -9.98 -4.52
N ALA A 184 4.77 -9.04 -3.55
CA ALA A 184 3.73 -8.04 -3.50
C ALA A 184 4.00 -6.88 -4.47
N GLN A 185 2.95 -6.43 -5.15
CA GLN A 185 2.93 -5.18 -5.90
C GLN A 185 2.41 -4.02 -5.05
N VAL A 186 1.60 -4.32 -4.03
CA VAL A 186 1.09 -3.35 -3.05
C VAL A 186 1.51 -3.82 -1.66
N LEU A 187 2.22 -2.97 -0.94
CA LEU A 187 2.64 -3.23 0.44
C LEU A 187 1.98 -2.21 1.37
N VAL A 188 1.37 -2.71 2.45
CA VAL A 188 0.76 -1.88 3.48
C VAL A 188 1.61 -1.93 4.73
N PHE A 189 2.04 -0.74 5.19
CA PHE A 189 2.77 -0.52 6.42
C PHE A 189 1.95 0.34 7.38
N PHE A 190 2.47 0.50 8.59
CA PHE A 190 1.83 1.30 9.61
C PHE A 190 2.76 2.43 10.05
N VAL A 191 2.18 3.50 10.56
CA VAL A 191 2.87 4.60 11.22
C VAL A 191 2.06 5.04 12.44
N ASP A 192 2.71 5.57 13.43
CA ASP A 192 1.99 6.19 14.56
C ASP A 192 1.15 7.36 14.05
N SER A 193 1.81 8.32 13.42
CA SER A 193 1.23 9.47 12.75
C SER A 193 2.23 10.03 11.73
N PHE A 194 1.74 10.76 10.74
CA PHE A 194 2.62 11.41 9.76
C PHE A 194 3.18 12.72 10.34
N LYS A 195 4.50 12.90 10.25
CA LYS A 195 5.15 14.17 10.60
C LYS A 195 4.77 15.25 9.58
N ASP A 196 4.60 16.46 10.09
CA ASP A 196 4.33 17.66 9.28
C ASP A 196 3.09 17.57 8.39
N SER A 197 2.18 16.63 8.71
CA SER A 197 0.95 16.38 7.96
C SER A 197 -0.22 17.27 8.40
N THR A 198 0.06 18.46 8.92
CA THR A 198 -1.00 19.44 9.20
C THR A 198 -1.45 20.06 7.89
N SER A 199 -2.55 19.54 7.34
CA SER A 199 -3.30 20.26 6.30
C SER A 199 -3.76 21.62 6.85
N PRO A 200 -3.98 22.62 5.98
CA PRO A 200 -4.64 23.85 6.40
C PRO A 200 -5.97 23.49 7.09
N GLY A 201 -6.04 23.73 8.40
CA GLY A 201 -7.18 23.32 9.24
C GLY A 201 -6.88 22.27 10.31
N GLY A 202 -5.62 21.81 10.44
CA GLY A 202 -5.20 20.88 11.51
C GLY A 202 -5.73 19.46 11.38
N ILE A 203 -6.15 19.04 10.19
CA ILE A 203 -6.65 17.67 9.95
C ILE A 203 -5.46 16.73 9.91
N MET A 204 -5.51 15.70 10.75
CA MET A 204 -4.49 14.65 10.77
C MET A 204 -4.70 13.67 9.62
N VAL A 205 -3.63 13.35 8.90
CA VAL A 205 -3.65 12.38 7.80
C VAL A 205 -3.79 10.96 8.35
N GLY A 206 -4.81 10.25 7.91
CA GLY A 206 -5.10 8.88 8.33
C GLY A 206 -4.37 7.81 7.53
N GLY A 207 -3.98 8.12 6.30
CA GLY A 207 -3.26 7.21 5.40
C GLY A 207 -2.53 7.98 4.31
N ASN A 208 -1.64 7.29 3.61
CA ASN A 208 -0.92 7.82 2.47
C ASN A 208 -0.54 6.70 1.50
N THR A 209 -0.71 6.94 0.21
CA THR A 209 -0.37 5.98 -0.85
C THR A 209 0.67 6.57 -1.79
N CYS A 210 1.86 5.96 -1.82
CA CYS A 210 2.97 6.32 -2.69
C CYS A 210 3.10 5.34 -3.85
N ALA A 211 3.17 5.85 -5.07
CA ALA A 211 3.36 5.05 -6.28
C ALA A 211 4.27 5.76 -7.26
N GLN A 212 5.15 5.01 -7.90
CA GLN A 212 5.85 5.52 -9.08
C GLN A 212 5.02 5.26 -10.31
N LEU A 213 4.88 6.30 -11.14
CA LEU A 213 4.13 6.26 -12.39
C LEU A 213 5.07 6.13 -13.58
N TYR A 214 4.74 5.23 -14.50
CA TYR A 214 5.51 5.00 -15.71
C TYR A 214 4.64 5.30 -16.92
N PRO A 215 5.13 6.11 -17.92
CA PRO A 215 4.37 6.32 -19.15
C PRO A 215 3.98 5.00 -19.81
N TYR A 216 2.70 4.84 -20.14
CA TYR A 216 2.15 3.58 -20.64
C TYR A 216 2.92 3.04 -21.85
N GLU A 217 3.19 3.87 -22.86
CA GLU A 217 3.91 3.47 -24.06
C GLU A 217 5.36 3.02 -23.77
N GLN A 218 5.98 3.62 -22.77
CA GLN A 218 7.33 3.26 -22.35
C GLN A 218 7.36 1.93 -21.59
N ALA A 219 6.40 1.73 -20.70
CA ALA A 219 6.25 0.49 -19.93
C ALA A 219 5.95 -0.73 -20.82
N GLN A 220 5.34 -0.52 -21.99
CA GLN A 220 5.10 -1.59 -22.97
C GLN A 220 6.37 -2.03 -23.69
N ARG A 221 7.33 -1.13 -23.88
CA ARG A 221 8.55 -1.37 -24.69
C ARG A 221 9.73 -1.90 -23.88
N ILE A 222 9.78 -1.57 -22.60
CA ILE A 222 10.92 -1.87 -21.73
C ILE A 222 10.42 -2.71 -20.56
N ASN A 223 11.11 -3.81 -20.28
CA ASN A 223 10.85 -4.57 -19.06
C ASN A 223 11.42 -3.82 -17.84
N ILE A 224 10.73 -2.77 -17.43
CA ILE A 224 11.10 -1.97 -16.26
C ILE A 224 10.74 -2.77 -15.01
N ALA A 225 11.71 -2.92 -14.10
CA ALA A 225 11.43 -3.38 -12.75
C ALA A 225 10.56 -2.32 -12.06
N GLN A 226 9.25 -2.57 -12.00
CA GLN A 226 8.32 -1.66 -11.38
C GLN A 226 8.49 -1.69 -9.87
N LYS A 227 8.52 -0.50 -9.27
CA LYS A 227 8.55 -0.36 -7.82
C LYS A 227 7.18 -0.66 -7.24
N PRO A 228 7.13 -1.16 -5.99
CA PRO A 228 5.85 -1.41 -5.36
C PRO A 228 5.09 -0.11 -5.08
N VAL A 229 3.77 -0.22 -5.04
CA VAL A 229 2.93 0.78 -4.40
C VAL A 229 3.01 0.57 -2.90
N VAL A 230 3.27 1.64 -2.15
CA VAL A 230 3.39 1.60 -0.69
C VAL A 230 2.25 2.39 -0.08
N ILE A 231 1.49 1.72 0.77
CA ILE A 231 0.45 2.33 1.61
C ILE A 231 0.98 2.39 3.03
N GLU A 232 0.85 3.54 3.69
CA GLU A 232 1.13 3.72 5.11
C GLU A 232 -0.15 4.15 5.83
N MET A 233 -0.52 3.44 6.90
CA MET A 233 -1.75 3.66 7.66
C MET A 233 -1.41 4.20 9.06
N SER A 234 -1.98 5.35 9.44
CA SER A 234 -1.79 5.87 10.80
C SER A 234 -2.64 5.11 11.80
N THR A 235 -2.01 4.52 12.81
CA THR A 235 -2.69 3.81 13.88
C THR A 235 -3.33 4.75 14.89
N LEU A 236 -2.69 5.89 15.20
CA LEU A 236 -3.21 6.85 16.16
C LEU A 236 -4.39 7.69 15.63
N VAL A 237 -4.47 7.90 14.31
CA VAL A 237 -5.59 8.61 13.69
C VAL A 237 -6.79 7.69 13.47
N ASN A 238 -6.54 6.42 13.16
CA ASN A 238 -7.56 5.44 12.81
C ASN A 238 -7.80 4.41 13.93
N GLN A 239 -7.82 4.83 15.18
CA GLN A 239 -8.03 3.92 16.33
C GLN A 239 -9.36 3.18 16.32
N ALA A 240 -10.42 3.81 15.81
CA ALA A 240 -11.72 3.16 15.68
C ALA A 240 -11.72 2.21 14.46
N PRO A 241 -12.21 0.96 14.60
CA PRO A 241 -12.20 -0.04 13.53
C PRO A 241 -12.80 0.46 12.22
N GLU A 242 -13.92 1.16 12.28
CA GLU A 242 -14.60 1.73 11.11
C GLU A 242 -13.77 2.81 10.41
N LYS A 243 -12.95 3.57 11.16
CA LYS A 243 -12.03 4.55 10.58
C LYS A 243 -10.89 3.87 9.84
N MET A 244 -10.31 2.81 10.42
CA MET A 244 -9.24 2.03 9.77
C MET A 244 -9.77 1.36 8.49
N ILE A 245 -10.96 0.75 8.53
CA ILE A 245 -11.62 0.16 7.36
C ILE A 245 -11.84 1.22 6.27
N ALA A 246 -12.39 2.39 6.63
CA ALA A 246 -12.63 3.47 5.69
C ALA A 246 -11.33 4.04 5.11
N ALA A 247 -10.31 4.23 5.95
CA ALA A 247 -9.01 4.74 5.53
C ALA A 247 -8.31 3.76 4.57
N SER A 248 -8.30 2.47 4.88
CA SER A 248 -7.70 1.47 4.00
C SER A 248 -8.45 1.29 2.68
N ALA A 249 -9.78 1.40 2.67
CA ALA A 249 -10.56 1.43 1.43
C ALA A 249 -10.18 2.65 0.55
N HIS A 250 -10.00 3.82 1.15
CA HIS A 250 -9.56 5.04 0.47
C HIS A 250 -8.16 4.88 -0.12
N GLU A 251 -7.19 4.49 0.71
CA GLU A 251 -5.80 4.34 0.25
C GLU A 251 -5.66 3.26 -0.82
N PHE A 252 -6.43 2.19 -0.71
CA PHE A 252 -6.43 1.17 -1.76
C PHE A 252 -7.06 1.66 -3.07
N GLY A 253 -8.04 2.58 -3.01
CA GLY A 253 -8.54 3.30 -4.17
C GLY A 253 -7.43 4.07 -4.91
N HIS A 254 -6.55 4.75 -4.16
CA HIS A 254 -5.35 5.38 -4.71
C HIS A 254 -4.37 4.34 -5.30
N ALA A 255 -4.19 3.22 -4.61
CA ALA A 255 -3.35 2.13 -5.09
C ALA A 255 -3.93 1.46 -6.36
N LEU A 256 -5.23 1.48 -6.57
CA LEU A 256 -5.88 1.03 -7.80
C LEU A 256 -5.80 2.05 -8.95
N GLY A 257 -5.46 3.32 -8.65
CA GLY A 257 -5.24 4.35 -9.65
C GLY A 257 -6.19 5.54 -9.62
N ILE A 258 -7.13 5.62 -8.68
CA ILE A 258 -7.90 6.84 -8.45
C ILE A 258 -6.97 7.83 -7.75
N LYS A 259 -6.34 8.76 -8.47
CA LYS A 259 -5.32 9.66 -7.94
C LYS A 259 -5.90 10.94 -7.33
N ALA A 260 -6.99 11.45 -7.90
CA ALA A 260 -7.69 12.62 -7.36
C ALA A 260 -8.70 12.22 -6.27
N HIS A 261 -8.92 13.13 -5.33
CA HIS A 261 -9.99 12.99 -4.35
C HIS A 261 -11.35 13.33 -4.97
N SER A 262 -12.40 12.69 -4.47
CA SER A 262 -13.77 13.09 -4.78
C SER A 262 -14.08 14.46 -4.19
N PRO A 263 -14.86 15.32 -4.85
CA PRO A 263 -15.33 16.58 -4.28
C PRO A 263 -16.43 16.42 -3.23
N TYR A 264 -16.97 15.20 -3.01
CA TYR A 264 -18.14 14.96 -2.16
C TYR A 264 -17.80 14.10 -0.94
N ARG A 265 -18.21 14.55 0.26
CA ARG A 265 -17.90 13.90 1.54
C ARG A 265 -18.57 12.53 1.74
N ASP A 266 -19.60 12.24 0.98
CA ASP A 266 -20.31 10.95 0.97
C ASP A 266 -19.66 9.89 0.05
N ASP A 267 -18.49 10.20 -0.51
CA ASP A 267 -17.65 9.25 -1.24
C ASP A 267 -16.45 8.80 -0.37
N ILE A 268 -16.06 7.53 -0.52
CA ILE A 268 -14.89 7.01 0.22
C ILE A 268 -13.62 7.73 -0.21
N MET A 269 -13.54 8.13 -1.48
CA MET A 269 -12.38 8.82 -2.04
C MET A 269 -12.32 10.32 -1.74
N HIS A 270 -13.21 10.85 -0.92
CA HIS A 270 -13.09 12.23 -0.44
C HIS A 270 -12.03 12.33 0.65
N GLU A 271 -11.23 13.40 0.64
CA GLU A 271 -10.17 13.65 1.64
C GLU A 271 -10.70 13.62 3.09
N ASN A 272 -11.85 14.28 3.33
CA ASN A 272 -12.53 14.37 4.63
C ASN A 272 -13.86 13.61 4.61
N ARG A 273 -13.83 12.33 4.21
CA ARG A 273 -14.99 11.47 4.09
C ARG A 273 -15.73 11.29 5.41
N ILE A 274 -17.04 11.11 5.32
CA ILE A 274 -17.92 10.83 6.45
C ILE A 274 -18.53 9.42 6.38
N VAL A 275 -18.14 8.64 5.37
CA VAL A 275 -18.64 7.29 5.07
C VAL A 275 -17.58 6.23 5.32
N THR A 276 -18.00 4.99 5.47
CA THR A 276 -17.14 3.83 5.70
C THR A 276 -17.17 2.81 4.56
N SER A 277 -17.95 3.08 3.51
CA SER A 277 -18.12 2.18 2.37
C SER A 277 -18.13 2.95 1.06
N LEU A 278 -17.83 2.22 -0.04
CA LEU A 278 -17.82 2.78 -1.39
C LEU A 278 -19.21 3.33 -1.78
N SER A 279 -19.25 4.56 -2.23
CA SER A 279 -20.42 5.18 -2.82
C SER A 279 -20.69 4.66 -4.23
N GLU A 280 -21.84 4.97 -4.81
CA GLU A 280 -22.11 4.68 -6.22
C GLU A 280 -21.20 5.50 -7.17
N ALA A 281 -20.72 6.67 -6.74
CA ALA A 281 -19.78 7.47 -7.52
C ALA A 281 -18.37 6.88 -7.50
N ASP A 282 -17.90 6.39 -6.34
CA ASP A 282 -16.63 5.64 -6.26
C ASP A 282 -16.66 4.44 -7.21
N LYS A 283 -17.76 3.67 -7.19
CA LYS A 283 -17.96 2.52 -8.05
C LYS A 283 -18.02 2.88 -9.54
N ALA A 284 -18.70 3.96 -9.88
CA ALA A 284 -18.76 4.43 -11.26
C ALA A 284 -17.40 4.95 -11.75
N THR A 285 -16.65 5.64 -10.88
CA THR A 285 -15.34 6.20 -11.18
C THR A 285 -14.31 5.11 -11.46
N ILE A 286 -14.24 4.06 -10.63
CA ILE A 286 -13.29 2.96 -10.88
C ILE A 286 -13.65 2.18 -12.16
N ARG A 287 -14.93 2.01 -12.48
CA ARG A 287 -15.37 1.40 -13.74
C ARG A 287 -14.92 2.23 -14.94
N ALA A 288 -15.11 3.54 -14.88
CA ALA A 288 -14.69 4.46 -15.94
C ALA A 288 -13.16 4.42 -16.13
N LEU A 289 -12.38 4.41 -15.04
CA LEU A 289 -10.93 4.33 -15.06
C LEU A 289 -10.45 3.06 -15.76
N TYR A 290 -10.97 1.89 -15.37
CA TYR A 290 -10.48 0.61 -15.90
C TYR A 290 -10.99 0.28 -17.32
N ARG A 291 -12.03 0.94 -17.78
CA ARG A 291 -12.52 0.87 -19.18
C ARG A 291 -11.78 1.83 -20.11
N SER A 292 -11.02 2.75 -19.58
CA SER A 292 -10.26 3.74 -20.34
C SER A 292 -8.81 3.32 -20.56
N LYS A 293 -8.18 3.80 -21.66
CA LYS A 293 -6.75 3.62 -21.88
C LYS A 293 -5.99 4.52 -20.89
N PRO A 294 -5.05 3.99 -20.10
CA PRO A 294 -4.26 4.82 -19.21
C PRO A 294 -3.17 5.57 -19.96
N ALA A 295 -2.78 6.74 -19.46
CA ALA A 295 -1.59 7.44 -19.87
C ALA A 295 -0.34 6.95 -19.13
N PHE A 296 -0.55 6.53 -17.87
CA PHE A 296 0.49 6.00 -16.99
C PHE A 296 0.06 4.67 -16.35
N VAL A 297 1.05 3.87 -15.98
CA VAL A 297 0.89 2.62 -15.22
C VAL A 297 1.75 2.62 -13.97
N MET A 298 1.32 1.81 -13.01
CA MET A 298 2.06 1.53 -11.76
C MET A 298 2.78 0.21 -11.85
#